data_6a1d3f2671533f6331e0cdf0f89ce05c
#
_entry.id   6a1d3f2671533f6331e0cdf0f89ce05c
#
_cell.length_a   1.000
_cell.length_b   1.000
_cell.length_c   1.000
_cell.angle_alpha   90.00
_cell.angle_beta   90.00
_cell.angle_gamma   90.00
#
_symmetry.space_group_name_H-M   'P 1'
#
loop_
_entity.id
_entity.type
_entity.pdbx_description
1 polymer ?
#
loop_
_entity_poly.entity_id
_entity_poly.type
_entity_poly.pdbx_seq_one_letter_code
_entity_poly.pdbx_strand_id
1 'polypeptide(L)'
;IKGLGPGAKNKISMQFFNEDGRAVGKTHFYVTAPKDDVIPAILKKNTGTSKAKMSDGLFCLFGHDKADVSNIYLYDDNGVSRGRMPLNKYRTDRFLFIKGQLVYSYDYNKIAFTNCIGKVTRIIDIGNYQFHHDFRYDKKHDKIICLVNNLDKDTIEDTIVQVDVKTGKTSMLFDCEKILPLMRKLAIQRKGGRNTYGGTELDWIHINSFDFLDDGNSL
;
A
#
# COMPACT_ATOMS: atom_id res chain seq x y z
N ILE A 1 6.84 -20.79 -10.08
CA ILE A 1 5.58 -20.29 -10.67
C ILE A 1 4.81 -19.65 -9.52
N LYS A 2 4.40 -18.37 -9.67
CA LYS A 2 3.58 -17.66 -8.69
C LYS A 2 2.10 -17.66 -9.12
N GLY A 3 1.20 -17.37 -8.16
CA GLY A 3 -0.24 -17.29 -8.43
C GLY A 3 -0.95 -18.62 -8.48
N LEU A 4 -0.31 -19.69 -8.02
CA LEU A 4 -0.96 -21.01 -7.89
C LEU A 4 -1.94 -21.01 -6.71
N GLY A 5 -3.08 -21.69 -6.87
CA GLY A 5 -4.01 -21.91 -5.76
C GLY A 5 -3.37 -22.79 -4.68
N PRO A 6 -3.29 -22.32 -3.42
CA PRO A 6 -2.62 -23.06 -2.34
C PRO A 6 -3.36 -24.36 -2.02
N GLY A 7 -2.62 -25.41 -1.72
CA GLY A 7 -3.15 -26.75 -1.41
C GLY A 7 -3.82 -27.47 -2.58
N ALA A 8 -3.87 -26.87 -3.76
CA ALA A 8 -4.57 -27.41 -4.93
C ALA A 8 -3.60 -27.95 -6.00
N LYS A 9 -4.12 -28.91 -6.81
CA LYS A 9 -3.46 -29.37 -8.04
C LYS A 9 -3.76 -28.36 -9.17
N ASN A 10 -2.78 -27.53 -9.49
CA ASN A 10 -2.91 -26.47 -10.49
C ASN A 10 -2.51 -27.01 -11.87
N LYS A 11 -3.32 -26.73 -12.90
CA LYS A 11 -3.00 -27.00 -14.29
C LYS A 11 -2.24 -25.83 -14.88
N ILE A 12 -1.05 -26.08 -15.37
CA ILE A 12 -0.21 -25.09 -16.07
C ILE A 12 -0.29 -25.39 -17.57
N SER A 13 -0.82 -24.45 -18.33
CA SER A 13 -0.85 -24.54 -19.80
C SER A 13 0.25 -23.65 -20.38
N MET A 14 1.00 -24.18 -21.33
CA MET A 14 2.06 -23.45 -22.04
C MET A 14 1.73 -23.45 -23.52
N GLN A 15 1.85 -22.30 -24.16
CA GLN A 15 1.75 -22.14 -25.59
C GLN A 15 3.08 -21.59 -26.11
N PHE A 16 3.60 -22.19 -27.15
CA PHE A 16 4.86 -21.80 -27.77
C PHE A 16 4.57 -21.00 -29.03
N PHE A 17 5.37 -19.98 -29.25
CA PHE A 17 5.28 -19.13 -30.41
C PHE A 17 6.64 -19.13 -31.14
N ASN A 18 6.66 -19.03 -32.46
CA ASN A 18 7.87 -18.78 -33.25
C ASN A 18 8.25 -17.28 -33.19
N GLU A 19 9.33 -16.92 -33.84
CA GLU A 19 9.83 -15.54 -33.88
C GLU A 19 8.82 -14.57 -34.55
N ASP A 20 7.97 -15.04 -35.42
CA ASP A 20 6.90 -14.25 -36.07
C ASP A 20 5.63 -14.12 -35.17
N GLY A 21 5.65 -14.65 -33.96
CA GLY A 21 4.50 -14.63 -33.04
C GLY A 21 3.39 -15.64 -33.36
N ARG A 22 3.63 -16.61 -34.28
CA ARG A 22 2.67 -17.66 -34.57
C ARG A 22 2.77 -18.80 -33.58
N ALA A 23 1.62 -19.28 -33.13
CA ALA A 23 1.56 -20.44 -32.23
C ALA A 23 2.06 -21.70 -32.93
N VAL A 24 3.08 -22.34 -32.35
CA VAL A 24 3.71 -23.57 -32.92
C VAL A 24 3.49 -24.80 -32.07
N GLY A 25 2.97 -24.66 -30.86
CA GLY A 25 2.66 -25.79 -29.98
C GLY A 25 1.97 -25.40 -28.68
N LYS A 26 1.36 -26.40 -28.06
CA LYS A 26 0.72 -26.26 -26.75
C LYS A 26 0.94 -27.53 -25.92
N THR A 27 1.24 -27.35 -24.65
CA THR A 27 1.33 -28.45 -23.69
C THR A 27 0.76 -28.04 -22.34
N HIS A 28 0.61 -28.98 -21.44
CA HIS A 28 0.25 -28.69 -20.06
C HIS A 28 0.89 -29.70 -19.09
N PHE A 29 1.05 -29.28 -17.86
CA PHE A 29 1.46 -30.12 -16.75
C PHE A 29 0.72 -29.67 -15.47
N TYR A 30 0.87 -30.45 -14.39
CA TYR A 30 0.23 -30.14 -13.12
C TYR A 30 1.26 -29.89 -12.04
N VAL A 31 0.97 -28.92 -11.17
CA VAL A 31 1.77 -28.61 -9.98
C VAL A 31 0.85 -28.55 -8.77
N THR A 32 1.18 -29.29 -7.72
CA THR A 32 0.49 -29.16 -6.43
C THR A 32 1.23 -28.10 -5.61
N ALA A 33 0.54 -27.00 -5.31
CA ALA A 33 1.10 -25.96 -4.46
C ALA A 33 0.99 -26.37 -2.98
N PRO A 34 1.93 -25.95 -2.12
CA PRO A 34 1.79 -26.09 -0.67
C PRO A 34 0.50 -25.43 -0.17
N LYS A 35 -0.04 -25.93 0.94
CA LYS A 35 -1.12 -25.26 1.65
C LYS A 35 -0.62 -23.94 2.24
N ASP A 36 -1.50 -22.96 2.32
CA ASP A 36 -1.30 -21.76 3.11
C ASP A 36 -2.23 -21.87 4.34
N ASP A 37 -1.63 -22.03 5.51
CA ASP A 37 -2.39 -22.21 6.75
C ASP A 37 -2.68 -20.86 7.45
N VAL A 38 -2.18 -19.77 6.91
CA VAL A 38 -2.31 -18.43 7.52
C VAL A 38 -3.62 -17.74 7.14
N ILE A 39 -4.11 -17.99 5.93
CA ILE A 39 -5.31 -17.36 5.39
C ILE A 39 -6.23 -18.39 4.72
N PRO A 40 -7.53 -18.09 4.61
CA PRO A 40 -8.43 -18.91 3.81
C PRO A 40 -7.94 -19.03 2.36
N ALA A 41 -7.79 -20.23 1.85
CA ALA A 41 -7.45 -20.48 0.45
C ALA A 41 -8.51 -19.93 -0.50
N ILE A 42 -9.76 -19.87 -0.04
CA ILE A 42 -10.92 -19.34 -0.78
C ILE A 42 -11.74 -18.46 0.16
N LEU A 43 -12.00 -17.22 -0.26
CA LEU A 43 -12.98 -16.35 0.37
C LEU A 43 -14.40 -16.75 -0.05
N LYS A 44 -15.34 -16.74 0.90
CA LYS A 44 -16.75 -16.91 0.57
C LYS A 44 -17.23 -15.69 -0.20
N LYS A 45 -17.79 -15.91 -1.39
CA LYS A 45 -18.44 -14.90 -2.20
C LYS A 45 -19.91 -14.83 -1.81
N ASN A 46 -20.37 -13.72 -1.28
CA ASN A 46 -21.79 -13.44 -1.17
C ASN A 46 -22.25 -12.80 -2.48
N THR A 47 -23.34 -13.32 -3.05
CA THR A 47 -23.97 -12.72 -4.23
C THR A 47 -24.73 -11.48 -3.79
N GLY A 48 -24.24 -10.31 -4.22
CA GLY A 48 -24.97 -9.05 -4.09
C GLY A 48 -26.01 -8.88 -5.19
N THR A 49 -26.69 -7.73 -5.20
CA THR A 49 -27.66 -7.35 -6.22
C THR A 49 -27.02 -6.84 -7.51
N SER A 50 -25.73 -6.54 -7.51
CA SER A 50 -25.00 -6.10 -8.68
C SER A 50 -24.90 -7.20 -9.72
N LYS A 51 -25.32 -6.90 -10.96
CA LYS A 51 -25.15 -7.75 -12.13
C LYS A 51 -23.82 -7.54 -12.84
N ALA A 52 -23.04 -6.57 -12.43
CA ALA A 52 -21.72 -6.31 -12.99
C ALA A 52 -20.77 -7.45 -12.62
N LYS A 53 -20.05 -7.97 -13.63
CA LYS A 53 -18.92 -8.86 -13.38
C LYS A 53 -17.78 -8.05 -12.77
N MET A 54 -17.09 -8.64 -11.79
CA MET A 54 -15.81 -8.12 -11.37
C MET A 54 -14.84 -8.22 -12.56
N SER A 55 -14.00 -7.20 -12.74
CA SER A 55 -12.94 -7.26 -13.75
C SER A 55 -11.94 -8.36 -13.39
N ASP A 56 -11.39 -9.01 -14.40
CA ASP A 56 -10.28 -9.93 -14.23
C ASP A 56 -9.12 -9.22 -13.51
N GLY A 57 -8.54 -9.88 -12.51
CA GLY A 57 -7.43 -9.28 -11.80
C GLY A 57 -7.23 -9.83 -10.38
N LEU A 58 -6.46 -9.07 -9.60
CA LEU A 58 -6.21 -9.38 -8.20
C LEU A 58 -6.82 -8.32 -7.30
N PHE A 59 -7.49 -8.78 -6.24
CA PHE A 59 -7.96 -7.96 -5.15
C PHE A 59 -6.97 -8.02 -4.01
N CYS A 60 -6.62 -6.84 -3.48
CA CYS A 60 -5.74 -6.72 -2.33
C CYS A 60 -6.58 -6.57 -1.07
N LEU A 61 -6.34 -7.42 -0.08
CA LEU A 61 -6.84 -7.24 1.27
C LEU A 61 -5.71 -6.74 2.15
N PHE A 62 -5.86 -5.52 2.64
CA PHE A 62 -4.94 -4.91 3.60
C PHE A 62 -5.32 -5.37 5.00
N GLY A 63 -4.37 -5.90 5.77
CA GLY A 63 -4.55 -6.12 7.18
C GLY A 63 -4.60 -4.76 7.91
N HIS A 64 -5.57 -4.56 8.78
CA HIS A 64 -5.78 -3.26 9.40
C HIS A 64 -5.81 -3.27 10.94
N ASP A 65 -6.47 -4.21 11.56
CA ASP A 65 -6.95 -4.04 12.93
C ASP A 65 -6.26 -4.91 13.99
N LYS A 66 -5.18 -5.60 13.66
CA LYS A 66 -4.48 -6.47 14.61
C LYS A 66 -3.00 -6.17 14.64
N ALA A 67 -2.40 -6.33 15.82
CA ALA A 67 -1.00 -6.09 16.10
C ALA A 67 0.00 -6.89 15.22
N ASP A 68 -0.46 -7.93 14.54
CA ASP A 68 0.36 -8.82 13.71
C ASP A 68 0.04 -8.71 12.22
N VAL A 69 -0.04 -7.49 11.71
CA VAL A 69 -0.12 -7.28 10.25
C VAL A 69 1.23 -7.60 9.62
N SER A 70 1.32 -8.77 9.04
CA SER A 70 2.57 -9.25 8.42
C SER A 70 2.49 -9.38 6.90
N ASN A 71 1.29 -9.27 6.31
CA ASN A 71 1.10 -9.45 4.89
C ASN A 71 -0.10 -8.66 4.34
N ILE A 72 0.01 -8.30 3.06
CA ILE A 72 -1.09 -7.95 2.18
C ILE A 72 -1.47 -9.21 1.43
N TYR A 73 -2.75 -9.53 1.36
CA TYR A 73 -3.24 -10.76 0.75
C TYR A 73 -3.85 -10.47 -0.62
N LEU A 74 -3.54 -11.33 -1.58
CA LEU A 74 -3.95 -11.20 -2.98
C LEU A 74 -4.93 -12.32 -3.33
N TYR A 75 -6.13 -11.96 -3.77
CA TYR A 75 -7.17 -12.88 -4.21
C TYR A 75 -7.61 -12.54 -5.63
N ASP A 76 -7.99 -13.55 -6.40
CA ASP A 76 -8.60 -13.33 -7.72
C ASP A 76 -10.10 -13.03 -7.62
N ASP A 77 -10.74 -12.80 -8.76
CA ASP A 77 -12.17 -12.54 -8.91
C ASP A 77 -13.08 -13.70 -8.45
N ASN A 78 -12.54 -14.91 -8.32
CA ASN A 78 -13.22 -16.08 -7.76
C ASN A 78 -12.99 -16.24 -6.25
N GLY A 79 -12.26 -15.29 -5.62
CA GLY A 79 -11.90 -15.35 -4.21
C GLY A 79 -10.83 -16.38 -3.88
N VAL A 80 -10.09 -16.88 -4.87
CA VAL A 80 -8.99 -17.83 -4.65
C VAL A 80 -7.74 -17.05 -4.30
N SER A 81 -7.07 -17.42 -3.21
CA SER A 81 -5.78 -16.84 -2.82
C SER A 81 -4.72 -17.07 -3.90
N ARG A 82 -4.05 -16.00 -4.32
CA ARG A 82 -3.01 -16.03 -5.36
C ARG A 82 -1.63 -15.63 -4.86
N GLY A 83 -1.55 -15.11 -3.66
CA GLY A 83 -0.30 -14.75 -3.04
C GLY A 83 -0.42 -13.78 -1.89
N ARG A 84 0.73 -13.38 -1.39
CA ARG A 84 0.85 -12.37 -0.34
C ARG A 84 2.11 -11.54 -0.55
N MET A 85 2.07 -10.30 -0.06
CA MET A 85 3.20 -9.39 -0.04
C MET A 85 3.55 -9.07 1.41
N PRO A 86 4.84 -9.02 1.76
CA PRO A 86 5.25 -8.85 3.14
C PRO A 86 4.99 -7.42 3.64
N LEU A 87 4.58 -7.32 4.91
CA LEU A 87 4.57 -6.10 5.72
C LEU A 87 5.42 -6.33 6.97
N ASN A 88 5.99 -5.27 7.52
CA ASN A 88 6.73 -5.33 8.77
C ASN A 88 5.90 -4.78 9.94
N LYS A 89 4.85 -5.52 10.33
CA LYS A 89 3.99 -5.20 11.48
C LYS A 89 3.24 -3.86 11.41
N TYR A 90 3.14 -3.29 10.22
CA TYR A 90 2.41 -2.06 10.01
C TYR A 90 1.51 -2.18 8.78
N ARG A 91 0.38 -1.48 8.78
CA ARG A 91 -0.58 -1.48 7.68
C ARG A 91 -0.03 -0.72 6.46
N THR A 92 -0.59 -1.01 5.30
CA THR A 92 -0.50 -0.11 4.14
C THR A 92 -1.91 0.32 3.74
N ASP A 93 -2.06 1.58 3.40
CA ASP A 93 -3.36 2.15 3.04
C ASP A 93 -3.50 2.34 1.52
N ARG A 94 -2.40 2.24 0.78
CA ARG A 94 -2.37 2.48 -0.66
C ARG A 94 -1.26 1.71 -1.36
N PHE A 95 -1.51 1.42 -2.64
CA PHE A 95 -0.46 1.05 -3.60
C PHE A 95 -0.22 2.17 -4.61
N LEU A 96 1.03 2.32 -5.00
CA LEU A 96 1.45 3.14 -6.14
C LEU A 96 2.10 2.27 -7.20
N PHE A 97 1.99 2.71 -8.46
CA PHE A 97 2.79 2.16 -9.56
C PHE A 97 3.80 3.20 -10.01
N ILE A 98 5.08 2.93 -9.78
CA ILE A 98 6.17 3.84 -10.10
C ILE A 98 7.15 3.10 -11.00
N LYS A 99 7.28 3.55 -12.26
CA LYS A 99 8.24 2.98 -13.24
C LYS A 99 8.16 1.45 -13.34
N GLY A 100 6.95 0.90 -13.38
CA GLY A 100 6.71 -0.55 -13.51
C GLY A 100 6.88 -1.35 -12.21
N GLN A 101 7.13 -0.69 -11.09
CA GLN A 101 7.21 -1.30 -9.78
C GLN A 101 5.97 -0.99 -8.96
N LEU A 102 5.49 -1.96 -8.18
CA LEU A 102 4.48 -1.74 -7.16
C LEU A 102 5.17 -1.23 -5.90
N VAL A 103 4.64 -0.13 -5.34
CA VAL A 103 5.21 0.60 -4.20
C VAL A 103 4.17 0.76 -3.11
N TYR A 104 4.55 0.52 -1.86
CA TYR A 104 3.64 0.58 -0.72
C TYR A 104 4.38 0.89 0.60
N SER A 105 3.65 1.33 1.61
CA SER A 105 4.19 1.47 2.97
C SER A 105 4.42 0.07 3.56
N TYR A 106 5.69 -0.26 3.74
CA TYR A 106 6.14 -1.58 4.21
C TYR A 106 6.17 -1.68 5.74
N ASP A 107 6.47 -0.57 6.37
CA ASP A 107 6.60 -0.38 7.81
C ASP A 107 6.07 1.01 8.16
N TYR A 108 5.95 1.35 9.42
CA TYR A 108 5.48 2.66 9.86
C TYR A 108 6.30 3.83 9.29
N ASN A 109 7.57 3.62 8.93
CA ASN A 109 8.46 4.61 8.35
C ASN A 109 9.21 4.13 7.10
N LYS A 110 8.76 3.05 6.44
CA LYS A 110 9.47 2.50 5.27
C LYS A 110 8.57 2.28 4.07
N ILE A 111 9.09 2.62 2.90
CA ILE A 111 8.47 2.38 1.60
C ILE A 111 9.18 1.22 0.92
N ALA A 112 8.43 0.19 0.52
CA ALA A 112 8.96 -0.92 -0.28
C ALA A 112 8.62 -0.76 -1.75
N PHE A 113 9.57 -1.10 -2.60
CA PHE A 113 9.44 -1.26 -4.04
C PHE A 113 9.51 -2.73 -4.39
N THR A 114 8.61 -3.24 -5.22
CA THR A 114 8.61 -4.64 -5.64
C THR A 114 8.72 -4.76 -7.15
N ASN A 115 9.30 -5.85 -7.61
CA ASN A 115 9.24 -6.22 -9.02
C ASN A 115 7.88 -6.87 -9.37
N CYS A 116 7.69 -7.22 -10.65
CA CYS A 116 6.46 -7.82 -11.19
C CYS A 116 6.07 -9.17 -10.55
N ILE A 117 6.97 -9.83 -9.82
CA ILE A 117 6.68 -11.06 -9.09
C ILE A 117 6.47 -10.83 -7.57
N GLY A 118 6.36 -9.57 -7.12
CA GLY A 118 6.12 -9.21 -5.72
C GLY A 118 7.33 -9.37 -4.79
N LYS A 119 8.55 -9.51 -5.34
CA LYS A 119 9.78 -9.50 -4.53
C LYS A 119 10.15 -8.06 -4.22
N VAL A 120 10.33 -7.73 -2.94
CA VAL A 120 10.90 -6.44 -2.51
C VAL A 120 12.31 -6.31 -3.05
N THR A 121 12.56 -5.26 -3.80
CA THR A 121 13.85 -4.98 -4.46
C THR A 121 14.57 -3.80 -3.84
N ARG A 122 13.81 -2.90 -3.19
CA ARG A 122 14.33 -1.71 -2.54
C ARG A 122 13.43 -1.31 -1.38
N ILE A 123 14.02 -0.75 -0.33
CA ILE A 123 13.34 -0.11 0.79
C ILE A 123 13.92 1.29 0.94
N ILE A 124 13.04 2.29 1.11
CA ILE A 124 13.40 3.65 1.50
C ILE A 124 12.93 3.84 2.94
N ASP A 125 13.81 4.28 3.81
CA ASP A 125 13.50 4.72 5.18
C ASP A 125 13.28 6.24 5.15
N ILE A 126 12.15 6.70 5.68
CA ILE A 126 11.80 8.13 5.72
C ILE A 126 12.23 8.81 7.02
N GLY A 127 12.99 8.11 7.88
CA GLY A 127 13.54 8.66 9.11
C GLY A 127 12.52 8.76 10.25
N ASN A 128 12.52 9.89 10.96
CA ASN A 128 11.71 10.10 12.15
C ASN A 128 10.26 10.53 11.85
N TYR A 129 9.66 9.88 10.82
CA TYR A 129 8.28 10.09 10.40
C TYR A 129 7.53 8.76 10.43
N GLN A 130 6.25 8.83 10.71
CA GLN A 130 5.35 7.68 10.65
C GLN A 130 4.23 7.96 9.66
N PHE A 131 4.01 7.04 8.71
CA PHE A 131 2.90 7.13 7.75
C PHE A 131 1.55 7.13 8.44
N HIS A 132 0.62 7.87 7.84
CA HIS A 132 -0.81 7.73 8.08
C HIS A 132 -1.61 8.01 6.80
N HIS A 133 -2.73 7.34 6.65
CA HIS A 133 -3.77 7.49 5.63
C HIS A 133 -3.33 7.51 4.18
N ASP A 134 -2.58 8.50 3.70
CA ASP A 134 -2.36 8.67 2.26
C ASP A 134 -0.90 8.96 1.90
N PHE A 135 -0.50 8.46 0.73
CA PHE A 135 0.72 8.85 0.06
C PHE A 135 0.53 8.71 -1.45
N ARG A 136 1.11 9.63 -2.23
CA ARG A 136 0.91 9.72 -3.68
C ARG A 136 2.21 9.97 -4.42
N TYR A 137 2.23 9.59 -5.69
CA TYR A 137 3.39 9.81 -6.56
C TYR A 137 3.22 11.05 -7.42
N ASP A 138 4.05 12.05 -7.18
CA ASP A 138 4.26 13.19 -8.05
C ASP A 138 5.16 12.76 -9.22
N LYS A 139 4.53 12.42 -10.33
CA LYS A 139 5.24 11.95 -11.54
C LYS A 139 6.09 13.04 -12.17
N LYS A 140 5.70 14.31 -12.06
CA LYS A 140 6.41 15.46 -12.65
C LYS A 140 7.77 15.68 -12.00
N HIS A 141 7.84 15.54 -10.68
CA HIS A 141 9.05 15.79 -9.91
C HIS A 141 9.75 14.52 -9.42
N ASP A 142 9.23 13.34 -9.75
CA ASP A 142 9.74 12.02 -9.31
C ASP A 142 9.83 11.92 -7.78
N LYS A 143 8.76 12.35 -7.09
CA LYS A 143 8.65 12.35 -5.64
C LYS A 143 7.47 11.50 -5.16
N ILE A 144 7.61 10.91 -3.99
CA ILE A 144 6.46 10.37 -3.25
C ILE A 144 6.12 11.39 -2.17
N ILE A 145 4.89 11.88 -2.19
CA ILE A 145 4.36 12.80 -1.19
C ILE A 145 3.59 11.97 -0.17
N CYS A 146 3.86 12.17 1.12
CA CYS A 146 3.32 11.34 2.19
C CYS A 146 2.72 12.19 3.30
N LEU A 147 1.53 11.80 3.76
CA LEU A 147 1.03 12.24 5.06
C LEU A 147 1.77 11.49 6.16
N VAL A 148 2.27 12.22 7.14
CA VAL A 148 3.08 11.63 8.21
C VAL A 148 2.83 12.30 9.57
N ASN A 149 3.03 11.53 10.62
CA ASN A 149 3.31 12.07 11.94
C ASN A 149 4.81 12.37 12.02
N ASN A 150 5.17 13.55 12.43
CA ASN A 150 6.54 13.88 12.81
C ASN A 150 6.73 13.48 14.28
N LEU A 151 7.56 12.47 14.54
CA LEU A 151 7.75 11.91 15.87
C LEU A 151 8.51 12.83 16.84
N ASP A 152 9.04 13.97 16.36
CA ASP A 152 9.66 15.00 17.19
C ASP A 152 8.63 16.05 17.70
N LYS A 153 7.35 15.91 17.31
CA LYS A 153 6.29 16.85 17.68
C LYS A 153 5.35 16.28 18.74
N ASP A 154 4.64 17.18 19.41
CA ASP A 154 3.52 16.89 20.29
C ASP A 154 2.16 16.86 19.56
N THR A 155 2.17 16.91 18.24
CA THR A 155 1.00 16.85 17.34
C THR A 155 1.08 15.67 16.41
N ILE A 156 -0.09 15.23 15.91
CA ILE A 156 -0.19 14.16 14.91
C ILE A 156 -1.04 14.60 13.72
N GLU A 157 -0.83 13.93 12.58
CA GLU A 157 -1.63 14.04 11.36
C GLU A 157 -1.69 15.47 10.77
N ASP A 158 -0.59 16.21 10.90
CA ASP A 158 -0.47 17.61 10.50
C ASP A 158 0.76 17.91 9.63
N THR A 159 1.47 16.89 9.18
CA THR A 159 2.73 17.06 8.45
C THR A 159 2.70 16.32 7.12
N ILE A 160 3.22 16.95 6.07
CA ILE A 160 3.42 16.35 4.75
C ILE A 160 4.91 16.40 4.41
N VAL A 161 5.45 15.25 3.99
CA VAL A 161 6.83 15.15 3.52
C VAL A 161 6.88 14.73 2.06
N GLN A 162 7.98 15.03 1.40
CA GLN A 162 8.31 14.50 0.08
C GLN A 162 9.55 13.62 0.17
N VAL A 163 9.51 12.52 -0.57
CA VAL A 163 10.59 11.52 -0.67
C VAL A 163 11.07 11.46 -2.11
N ASP A 164 12.33 11.75 -2.32
CA ASP A 164 12.95 11.63 -3.65
C ASP A 164 13.05 10.16 -4.06
N VAL A 165 12.39 9.78 -5.15
CA VAL A 165 12.34 8.37 -5.57
C VAL A 165 13.72 7.83 -5.93
N LYS A 166 14.60 8.64 -6.49
CA LYS A 166 15.94 8.22 -6.90
C LYS A 166 16.88 8.05 -5.71
N THR A 167 16.95 9.05 -4.85
CA THR A 167 17.93 9.10 -3.74
C THR A 167 17.39 8.52 -2.43
N GLY A 168 16.08 8.50 -2.23
CA GLY A 168 15.44 8.18 -0.96
C GLY A 168 15.47 9.33 0.06
N LYS A 169 16.00 10.50 -0.32
CA LYS A 169 16.05 11.65 0.60
C LYS A 169 14.66 12.15 0.90
N THR A 170 14.35 12.24 2.20
CA THR A 170 13.11 12.82 2.72
C THR A 170 13.32 14.27 3.09
N SER A 171 12.34 15.11 2.80
CA SER A 171 12.29 16.51 3.23
C SER A 171 10.86 16.95 3.52
N MET A 172 10.69 17.84 4.49
CA MET A 172 9.39 18.40 4.82
C MET A 172 8.88 19.24 3.66
N LEU A 173 7.61 19.05 3.30
CA LEU A 173 6.91 19.84 2.29
C LEU A 173 5.95 20.82 2.95
N PHE A 174 5.10 20.33 3.86
CA PHE A 174 4.17 21.16 4.64
C PHE A 174 4.22 20.81 6.12
N ASP A 175 4.17 21.85 6.92
CA ASP A 175 3.96 21.79 8.36
C ASP A 175 2.73 22.65 8.67
N CYS A 176 1.59 22.01 8.95
CA CYS A 176 0.33 22.72 9.14
C CYS A 176 0.36 23.66 10.34
N GLU A 177 1.13 23.34 11.37
CA GLU A 177 1.31 24.21 12.53
C GLU A 177 1.93 25.56 12.15
N LYS A 178 2.86 25.55 11.18
CA LYS A 178 3.49 26.78 10.66
C LYS A 178 2.59 27.54 9.70
N ILE A 179 1.79 26.82 8.91
CA ILE A 179 0.92 27.42 7.89
C ILE A 179 -0.36 27.98 8.52
N LEU A 180 -0.88 27.30 9.56
CA LEU A 180 -2.13 27.61 10.23
C LEU A 180 -1.95 27.91 11.72
N PRO A 181 -1.06 28.88 12.10
CA PRO A 181 -0.69 29.09 13.50
C PRO A 181 -1.88 29.57 14.37
N LEU A 182 -2.83 30.28 13.78
CA LEU A 182 -4.05 30.70 14.51
C LEU A 182 -4.95 29.49 14.81
N MET A 183 -5.12 28.60 13.86
CA MET A 183 -5.90 27.37 14.05
C MET A 183 -5.26 26.49 15.13
N ARG A 184 -3.94 26.35 15.09
CA ARG A 184 -3.18 25.60 16.10
C ARG A 184 -3.39 26.16 17.51
N LYS A 185 -3.42 27.50 17.68
CA LYS A 185 -3.66 28.15 18.96
C LYS A 185 -5.07 27.92 19.51
N LEU A 186 -6.06 27.73 18.64
CA LEU A 186 -7.44 27.48 19.00
C LEU A 186 -7.71 25.98 19.28
N ALA A 187 -6.79 25.11 18.90
CA ALA A 187 -6.94 23.67 19.07
C ALA A 187 -6.90 23.30 20.56
N ILE A 188 -7.87 22.50 20.98
CA ILE A 188 -8.04 22.07 22.37
C ILE A 188 -7.78 20.58 22.45
N GLN A 189 -6.87 20.18 23.34
CA GLN A 189 -6.67 18.77 23.67
C GLN A 189 -7.96 18.15 24.19
N ARG A 190 -8.26 16.90 23.75
CA ARG A 190 -9.42 16.17 24.25
C ARG A 190 -9.35 15.97 25.76
N LYS A 191 -10.50 15.95 26.40
CA LYS A 191 -10.60 15.65 27.84
C LYS A 191 -9.94 14.29 28.10
N GLY A 192 -8.98 14.26 29.05
CA GLY A 192 -8.21 13.06 29.35
C GLY A 192 -6.84 13.00 28.67
N GLY A 193 -6.47 14.00 27.83
CA GLY A 193 -5.14 14.14 27.25
C GLY A 193 -4.75 13.05 26.25
N ARG A 194 -5.72 12.32 25.69
CA ARG A 194 -5.46 11.28 24.70
C ARG A 194 -6.04 11.65 23.34
N ASN A 195 -5.27 11.39 22.29
CA ASN A 195 -5.74 11.44 20.92
C ASN A 195 -6.64 10.23 20.56
N THR A 196 -7.12 10.16 19.33
CA THR A 196 -7.97 9.07 18.82
C THR A 196 -7.32 7.68 18.94
N TYR A 197 -5.99 7.62 18.91
CA TYR A 197 -5.20 6.38 18.96
C TYR A 197 -4.68 6.04 20.35
N GLY A 198 -5.06 6.81 21.37
CA GLY A 198 -4.66 6.57 22.77
C GLY A 198 -3.35 7.21 23.18
N GLY A 199 -2.67 7.94 22.29
CA GLY A 199 -1.50 8.77 22.58
C GLY A 199 -1.87 10.09 23.27
N THR A 200 -0.86 10.85 23.71
CA THR A 200 -1.01 12.16 24.36
C THR A 200 -0.86 13.33 23.41
N GLU A 201 -0.39 13.09 22.19
CA GLU A 201 -0.17 14.08 21.15
C GLU A 201 -1.50 14.73 20.74
N LEU A 202 -1.45 15.99 20.37
CA LEU A 202 -2.61 16.75 19.96
C LEU A 202 -2.98 16.41 18.50
N ASP A 203 -4.18 15.86 18.33
CA ASP A 203 -4.83 15.63 17.05
C ASP A 203 -5.76 16.82 16.77
N TRP A 204 -5.26 17.84 16.07
CA TRP A 204 -5.93 19.13 15.94
C TRP A 204 -6.49 19.44 14.56
N ILE A 205 -5.97 18.80 13.51
CA ILE A 205 -6.41 19.03 12.13
C ILE A 205 -6.80 17.72 11.41
N HIS A 206 -6.16 16.62 11.73
CA HIS A 206 -6.49 15.26 11.27
C HIS A 206 -6.59 15.14 9.74
N ILE A 207 -5.49 15.37 9.02
CA ILE A 207 -5.46 15.29 7.56
C ILE A 207 -5.58 13.84 7.13
N ASN A 208 -6.63 13.48 6.38
CA ASN A 208 -6.86 12.11 5.90
C ASN A 208 -6.40 11.86 4.47
N SER A 209 -6.38 12.90 3.65
CA SER A 209 -6.04 12.77 2.23
C SER A 209 -5.62 14.10 1.64
N PHE A 210 -4.96 14.05 0.51
CA PHE A 210 -4.64 15.20 -0.33
C PHE A 210 -4.73 14.82 -1.80
N ASP A 211 -4.76 15.80 -2.69
CA ASP A 211 -4.67 15.58 -4.13
C ASP A 211 -3.81 16.65 -4.79
N PHE A 212 -3.30 16.34 -6.00
CA PHE A 212 -2.62 17.31 -6.83
C PHE A 212 -3.66 18.07 -7.64
N LEU A 213 -3.49 19.38 -7.80
CA LEU A 213 -4.26 20.13 -8.77
C LEU A 213 -3.76 19.84 -10.19
N ASP A 214 -4.64 19.95 -11.18
CA ASP A 214 -4.36 19.61 -12.58
C ASP A 214 -3.24 20.46 -13.20
N ASP A 215 -2.98 21.65 -12.65
CA ASP A 215 -1.87 22.52 -13.05
C ASP A 215 -0.50 21.95 -12.67
N GLY A 216 -0.45 20.92 -11.82
CA GLY A 216 0.77 20.29 -11.33
C GLY A 216 1.68 21.20 -10.49
N ASN A 217 1.16 22.31 -9.98
CA ASN A 217 1.92 23.32 -9.24
C ASN A 217 1.48 23.44 -7.76
N SER A 218 0.39 22.82 -7.38
CA SER A 218 -0.17 22.92 -6.01
C SER A 218 -0.62 21.56 -5.48
N LEU A 219 -0.60 21.47 -4.17
CA LEU A 219 -1.14 20.37 -3.36
C LEU A 219 -2.51 20.78 -2.82
#